data_c3be72aafdb575cf7d09de18d08e3a45
#
_entry.id   c3be72aafdb575cf7d09de18d08e3a45
#
_cell.length_a   1.000
_cell.length_b   1.000
_cell.length_c   1.000
_cell.angle_alpha   90.00
_cell.angle_beta   90.00
_cell.angle_gamma   90.00
#
_symmetry.space_group_name_H-M   'P 1'
#
loop_
_entity.id
_entity.type
_entity.pdbx_description
1 polymer ?
#
loop_
_entity_poly.entity_id
_entity_poly.type
_entity_poly.pdbx_seq_one_letter_code
_entity_poly.pdbx_strand_id
1 'polypeptide(L)'
;NILASYAIPGTVIPPWLAEGTAQFMYDNADWDNWDTHRDMILRDRAINNNLLSFTEMNTFGKSGIGNESTYNSGYKLCRFIALSYGSDKLKEILINLSSPLQFSVNNAIKKAIGITGYELYEEYKKSLSDGYQLLTKNIKSNISSPNIIIDKGTANMHPTWSPDGTNIAFISNADNDFFSQTDLFIYDKK
;
A
#
# COMPACT_ATOMS: atom_id res chain seq x y z
N ASN A 1 -0.57 -25.63 -20.07
CA ASN A 1 -0.63 -24.26 -19.55
C ASN A 1 -2.04 -23.65 -19.58
N ILE A 2 -2.87 -24.02 -20.57
CA ILE A 2 -4.25 -23.54 -20.67
C ILE A 2 -5.13 -24.04 -19.50
N LEU A 3 -4.94 -25.28 -19.07
CA LEU A 3 -5.68 -25.85 -17.94
C LEU A 3 -5.37 -25.16 -16.60
N ALA A 4 -4.13 -24.78 -16.35
CA ALA A 4 -3.76 -24.04 -15.13
C ALA A 4 -4.28 -22.60 -15.13
N SER A 5 -4.35 -21.97 -16.29
CA SER A 5 -4.86 -20.59 -16.42
C SER A 5 -6.39 -20.50 -16.34
N TYR A 6 -7.11 -21.55 -16.75
CA TYR A 6 -8.58 -21.54 -16.78
C TYR A 6 -9.24 -22.26 -15.60
N ALA A 7 -8.58 -23.23 -14.97
CA ALA A 7 -9.23 -24.04 -13.94
C ALA A 7 -9.40 -23.30 -12.60
N ILE A 8 -8.49 -22.36 -12.26
CA ILE A 8 -8.52 -21.70 -10.93
C ILE A 8 -8.01 -20.26 -11.06
N PRO A 9 -8.79 -19.32 -11.61
CA PRO A 9 -8.42 -17.91 -11.67
C PRO A 9 -8.17 -17.36 -10.25
N GLY A 10 -7.02 -16.71 -10.05
CA GLY A 10 -6.66 -16.09 -8.78
C GLY A 10 -5.98 -17.00 -7.75
N THR A 11 -5.85 -18.29 -7.99
CA THR A 11 -5.14 -19.21 -7.06
C THR A 11 -3.68 -19.46 -7.44
N VAL A 12 -3.31 -19.25 -8.68
CA VAL A 12 -1.94 -19.51 -9.16
C VAL A 12 -1.09 -18.25 -9.02
N ILE A 13 -1.61 -17.09 -9.40
CA ILE A 13 -0.89 -15.82 -9.26
C ILE A 13 -1.59 -15.01 -8.14
N PRO A 14 -0.90 -14.76 -7.03
CA PRO A 14 -1.50 -13.99 -5.96
C PRO A 14 -1.71 -12.53 -6.37
N PRO A 15 -2.75 -11.85 -5.82
CA PRO A 15 -3.07 -10.47 -6.15
C PRO A 15 -1.89 -9.50 -6.08
N TRP A 16 -1.08 -9.57 -5.02
CA TRP A 16 0.07 -8.69 -4.87
C TRP A 16 1.09 -8.81 -6.02
N LEU A 17 1.27 -10.03 -6.55
CA LEU A 17 2.23 -10.25 -7.63
C LEU A 17 1.63 -9.79 -8.97
N ALA A 18 0.34 -10.07 -9.22
CA ALA A 18 -0.34 -9.64 -10.44
C ALA A 18 -0.41 -8.11 -10.52
N GLU A 19 -0.98 -7.48 -9.50
CA GLU A 19 -1.19 -6.04 -9.48
C GLU A 19 0.11 -5.27 -9.26
N GLY A 20 0.97 -5.77 -8.38
CA GLY A 20 2.28 -5.17 -8.13
C GLY A 20 3.19 -5.19 -9.36
N THR A 21 3.19 -6.29 -10.12
CA THR A 21 3.94 -6.37 -11.38
C THR A 21 3.37 -5.43 -12.43
N ALA A 22 2.03 -5.34 -12.56
CA ALA A 22 1.38 -4.43 -13.48
C ALA A 22 1.78 -2.97 -13.15
N GLN A 23 1.64 -2.52 -11.91
CA GLN A 23 2.04 -1.17 -11.51
C GLN A 23 3.54 -0.91 -11.68
N PHE A 24 4.39 -1.88 -11.35
CA PHE A 24 5.84 -1.77 -11.56
C PHE A 24 6.21 -1.60 -13.04
N MET A 25 5.52 -2.29 -13.94
CA MET A 25 5.75 -2.16 -15.38
C MET A 25 5.26 -0.81 -15.91
N TYR A 26 4.12 -0.28 -15.41
CA TYR A 26 3.63 1.06 -15.76
C TYR A 26 4.58 2.16 -15.28
N ASP A 27 5.11 2.07 -14.07
CA ASP A 27 6.10 3.00 -13.53
C ASP A 27 7.38 3.03 -14.39
N ASN A 28 7.89 1.86 -14.77
CA ASN A 28 9.05 1.75 -15.65
C ASN A 28 8.81 2.27 -17.08
N ALA A 29 7.56 2.36 -17.52
CA ALA A 29 7.18 2.88 -18.83
C ALA A 29 6.75 4.37 -18.76
N ASP A 30 6.88 5.02 -17.62
CA ASP A 30 6.39 6.39 -17.34
C ASP A 30 4.88 6.58 -17.59
N TRP A 31 4.10 5.50 -17.46
CA TRP A 31 2.64 5.55 -17.62
C TRP A 31 1.91 5.76 -16.30
N ASP A 32 2.52 5.43 -15.20
CA ASP A 32 2.05 5.70 -13.84
C ASP A 32 3.26 6.06 -12.96
N ASN A 33 3.02 6.79 -11.89
CA ASN A 33 4.05 7.14 -10.93
C ASN A 33 3.61 6.77 -9.52
N TRP A 34 4.57 6.34 -8.71
CA TRP A 34 4.38 6.20 -7.28
C TRP A 34 4.13 7.57 -6.66
N ASP A 35 2.88 7.84 -6.30
CA ASP A 35 2.47 9.12 -5.75
C ASP A 35 2.65 9.21 -4.23
N THR A 36 2.56 10.44 -3.72
CA THR A 36 2.74 10.74 -2.30
C THR A 36 1.64 10.16 -1.42
N HIS A 37 0.42 9.97 -1.95
CA HIS A 37 -0.70 9.40 -1.20
C HIS A 37 -0.49 7.90 -0.96
N ARG A 38 -0.12 7.15 -1.99
CA ARG A 38 0.22 5.73 -1.88
C ARG A 38 1.40 5.52 -0.93
N ASP A 39 2.42 6.37 -1.03
CA ASP A 39 3.60 6.32 -0.15
C ASP A 39 3.25 6.63 1.31
N MET A 40 2.37 7.60 1.55
CA MET A 40 1.88 7.95 2.89
C MET A 40 1.20 6.76 3.56
N ILE A 41 0.30 6.08 2.88
CA ILE A 41 -0.42 4.91 3.40
C ILE A 41 0.56 3.78 3.74
N LEU A 42 1.48 3.47 2.82
CA LEU A 42 2.45 2.40 3.04
C LEU A 42 3.42 2.74 4.17
N ARG A 43 3.87 3.99 4.24
CA ARG A 43 4.75 4.49 5.30
C ARG A 43 4.11 4.39 6.68
N ASP A 44 2.86 4.85 6.80
CA ASP A 44 2.09 4.75 8.05
C ASP A 44 1.99 3.31 8.52
N ARG A 45 1.62 2.40 7.64
CA ARG A 45 1.52 0.97 7.95
C ARG A 45 2.87 0.35 8.33
N ALA A 46 3.93 0.68 7.60
CA ALA A 46 5.26 0.15 7.89
C ALA A 46 5.81 0.62 9.24
N ILE A 47 5.64 1.92 9.57
CA ILE A 47 6.11 2.50 10.83
C ILE A 47 5.33 1.95 12.03
N ASN A 48 4.04 1.69 11.85
CA ASN A 48 3.14 1.21 12.92
C ASN A 48 3.05 -0.33 12.98
N ASN A 49 3.89 -1.06 12.25
CA ASN A 49 3.86 -2.53 12.16
C ASN A 49 2.48 -3.09 11.76
N ASN A 50 1.77 -2.39 10.89
CA ASN A 50 0.43 -2.73 10.42
C ASN A 50 0.39 -3.07 8.93
N LEU A 51 1.49 -3.60 8.40
CA LEU A 51 1.52 -4.17 7.04
C LEU A 51 0.75 -5.50 7.04
N LEU A 52 0.11 -5.79 5.92
CA LEU A 52 -0.44 -7.12 5.70
C LEU A 52 0.66 -8.18 5.82
N SER A 53 0.34 -9.34 6.32
CA SER A 53 1.24 -10.49 6.25
C SER A 53 1.40 -10.97 4.81
N PHE A 54 2.45 -11.74 4.53
CA PHE A 54 2.65 -12.35 3.21
C PHE A 54 1.46 -13.21 2.78
N THR A 55 0.83 -13.89 3.72
CA THR A 55 -0.37 -14.72 3.46
C THR A 55 -1.59 -13.87 3.13
N GLU A 56 -1.81 -12.75 3.85
CA GLU A 56 -2.93 -11.85 3.59
C GLU A 56 -2.82 -11.16 2.23
N MET A 57 -1.62 -10.87 1.76
CA MET A 57 -1.41 -10.31 0.43
C MET A 57 -1.78 -11.26 -0.71
N ASN A 58 -1.94 -12.56 -0.45
CA ASN A 58 -2.34 -13.55 -1.44
C ASN A 58 -3.85 -13.54 -1.75
N THR A 59 -4.64 -12.74 -1.05
CA THR A 59 -6.08 -12.63 -1.27
C THR A 59 -6.56 -11.19 -1.13
N PHE A 60 -7.60 -10.83 -1.91
CA PHE A 60 -8.27 -9.54 -1.76
C PHE A 60 -9.27 -9.54 -0.60
N GLY A 61 -9.61 -8.34 -0.11
CA GLY A 61 -10.79 -8.10 0.72
C GLY A 61 -10.74 -8.60 2.16
N LYS A 62 -9.57 -8.83 2.73
CA LYS A 62 -9.45 -9.34 4.10
C LYS A 62 -9.69 -8.30 5.20
N SER A 63 -9.53 -7.03 4.91
CA SER A 63 -9.76 -5.93 5.83
C SER A 63 -10.07 -4.66 5.06
N GLY A 64 -10.61 -3.61 5.68
CA GLY A 64 -11.15 -2.40 5.05
C GLY A 64 -10.37 -1.86 3.85
N ILE A 65 -9.11 -1.50 4.02
CA ILE A 65 -8.23 -1.05 2.94
C ILE A 65 -7.30 -2.16 2.42
N GLY A 66 -7.66 -3.43 2.63
CA GLY A 66 -6.84 -4.59 2.28
C GLY A 66 -6.47 -4.67 0.81
N ASN A 67 -7.41 -4.35 -0.08
CA ASN A 67 -7.14 -4.30 -1.52
C ASN A 67 -6.08 -3.25 -1.84
N GLU A 68 -6.27 -2.02 -1.40
CA GLU A 68 -5.30 -0.93 -1.61
C GLU A 68 -3.94 -1.26 -1.02
N SER A 69 -3.90 -1.88 0.16
CA SER A 69 -2.65 -2.36 0.76
C SER A 69 -1.98 -3.42 -0.10
N THR A 70 -2.73 -4.31 -0.74
CA THR A 70 -2.19 -5.33 -1.65
C THR A 70 -1.56 -4.69 -2.89
N TYR A 71 -2.20 -3.69 -3.48
CA TYR A 71 -1.65 -2.92 -4.60
C TYR A 71 -0.36 -2.20 -4.20
N ASN A 72 -0.41 -1.39 -3.16
CA ASN A 72 0.72 -0.57 -2.73
C ASN A 72 1.92 -1.39 -2.24
N SER A 73 1.67 -2.39 -1.39
CA SER A 73 2.71 -3.30 -0.93
C SER A 73 3.21 -4.20 -2.06
N GLY A 74 2.32 -4.63 -2.95
CA GLY A 74 2.66 -5.45 -4.12
C GLY A 74 3.62 -4.72 -5.06
N TYR A 75 3.33 -3.46 -5.42
CA TYR A 75 4.22 -2.63 -6.20
C TYR A 75 5.61 -2.50 -5.57
N LYS A 76 5.66 -2.11 -4.29
CA LYS A 76 6.94 -1.93 -3.58
C LYS A 76 7.71 -3.25 -3.40
N LEU A 77 7.01 -4.37 -3.19
CA LEU A 77 7.64 -5.69 -3.13
C LEU A 77 8.22 -6.11 -4.50
N CYS A 78 7.48 -5.89 -5.59
CA CYS A 78 8.00 -6.14 -6.94
C CYS A 78 9.23 -5.27 -7.24
N ARG A 79 9.18 -3.99 -6.87
CA ARG A 79 10.33 -3.09 -6.97
C ARG A 79 11.51 -3.53 -6.10
N PHE A 80 11.25 -3.97 -4.87
CA PHE A 80 12.29 -4.52 -3.98
C PHE A 80 12.96 -5.75 -4.60
N ILE A 81 12.18 -6.68 -5.15
CA ILE A 81 12.72 -7.85 -5.86
C ILE A 81 13.60 -7.40 -7.02
N ALA A 82 13.11 -6.50 -7.86
CA ALA A 82 13.86 -6.02 -9.03
C ALA A 82 15.18 -5.34 -8.65
N LEU A 83 15.20 -4.54 -7.60
CA LEU A 83 16.39 -3.82 -7.15
C LEU A 83 17.40 -4.70 -6.39
N SER A 84 16.90 -5.65 -5.59
CA SER A 84 17.77 -6.47 -4.72
C SER A 84 18.26 -7.75 -5.40
N TYR A 85 17.48 -8.30 -6.34
CA TYR A 85 17.74 -9.61 -6.93
C TYR A 85 17.83 -9.57 -8.46
N GLY A 86 17.41 -8.48 -9.09
CA GLY A 86 17.35 -8.32 -10.55
C GLY A 86 15.92 -8.29 -11.09
N SER A 87 15.70 -7.47 -12.12
CA SER A 87 14.36 -7.28 -12.72
C SER A 87 13.85 -8.53 -13.44
N ASP A 88 14.73 -9.39 -13.91
CA ASP A 88 14.43 -10.67 -14.54
C ASP A 88 13.80 -11.68 -13.56
N LYS A 89 14.01 -11.51 -12.25
CA LYS A 89 13.48 -12.40 -11.22
C LYS A 89 11.96 -12.39 -11.12
N LEU A 90 11.32 -11.26 -11.41
CA LEU A 90 9.85 -11.21 -11.52
C LEU A 90 9.35 -12.16 -12.61
N LYS A 91 10.00 -12.13 -13.78
CA LYS A 91 9.70 -13.06 -14.88
C LYS A 91 9.96 -14.52 -14.50
N GLU A 92 11.08 -14.81 -13.83
CA GLU A 92 11.41 -16.16 -13.38
C GLU A 92 10.37 -16.71 -12.39
N ILE A 93 9.90 -15.89 -11.45
CA ILE A 93 8.83 -16.26 -10.51
C ILE A 93 7.56 -16.65 -11.27
N LEU A 94 7.14 -15.84 -12.26
CA LEU A 94 5.95 -16.10 -13.06
C LEU A 94 6.11 -17.38 -13.92
N ILE A 95 7.28 -17.60 -14.52
CA ILE A 95 7.59 -18.84 -15.25
C ILE A 95 7.51 -20.04 -14.31
N ASN A 96 8.07 -19.95 -13.11
CA ASN A 96 7.99 -21.02 -12.13
C ASN A 96 6.54 -21.33 -11.72
N LEU A 97 5.71 -20.29 -11.53
CA LEU A 97 4.27 -20.46 -11.24
C LEU A 97 3.49 -21.06 -12.39
N SER A 98 3.89 -20.83 -13.63
CA SER A 98 3.25 -21.42 -14.82
C SER A 98 3.62 -22.89 -15.06
N SER A 99 4.55 -23.43 -14.28
CA SER A 99 4.95 -24.84 -14.40
C SER A 99 3.84 -25.78 -13.95
N PRO A 100 3.66 -26.97 -14.58
CA PRO A 100 2.64 -27.93 -14.18
C PRO A 100 2.76 -28.30 -12.70
N LEU A 101 1.62 -28.37 -11.99
CA LEU A 101 1.50 -28.73 -10.58
C LEU A 101 2.21 -27.76 -9.59
N GLN A 102 2.58 -26.57 -10.04
CA GLN A 102 3.13 -25.54 -9.16
C GLN A 102 2.05 -24.53 -8.76
N PHE A 103 1.59 -24.64 -7.52
CA PHE A 103 0.52 -23.79 -6.97
C PHE A 103 1.01 -22.88 -5.83
N SER A 104 2.29 -22.95 -5.49
CA SER A 104 2.85 -22.22 -4.36
C SER A 104 3.75 -21.07 -4.84
N VAL A 105 3.31 -19.84 -4.61
CA VAL A 105 4.15 -18.65 -4.85
C VAL A 105 5.42 -18.67 -4.00
N ASN A 106 5.33 -19.18 -2.77
CA ASN A 106 6.48 -19.34 -1.88
C ASN A 106 7.58 -20.22 -2.53
N ASN A 107 7.18 -21.34 -3.12
CA ASN A 107 8.13 -22.23 -3.81
C ASN A 107 8.63 -21.65 -5.13
N ALA A 108 7.80 -20.90 -5.85
CA ALA A 108 8.21 -20.24 -7.09
C ALA A 108 9.27 -19.17 -6.82
N ILE A 109 9.10 -18.39 -5.74
CA ILE A 109 10.08 -17.44 -5.27
C ILE A 109 11.38 -18.14 -4.88
N LYS A 110 11.31 -19.23 -4.11
CA LYS A 110 12.49 -19.98 -3.68
C LYS A 110 13.30 -20.51 -4.88
N LYS A 111 12.62 -20.97 -5.93
CA LYS A 111 13.29 -21.42 -7.16
C LYS A 111 13.98 -20.28 -7.92
N ALA A 112 13.38 -19.08 -7.94
CA ALA A 112 13.90 -17.93 -8.69
C ALA A 112 15.00 -17.18 -7.95
N ILE A 113 14.86 -17.03 -6.62
CA ILE A 113 15.68 -16.13 -5.80
C ILE A 113 16.60 -16.91 -4.84
N GLY A 114 16.23 -18.14 -4.46
CA GLY A 114 17.00 -18.98 -3.53
C GLY A 114 16.51 -18.94 -2.09
N ILE A 115 15.68 -17.96 -1.71
CA ILE A 115 15.03 -17.86 -0.40
C ILE A 115 13.52 -18.02 -0.53
N THR A 116 12.85 -18.38 0.55
CA THR A 116 11.38 -18.54 0.56
C THR A 116 10.68 -17.20 0.42
N GLY A 117 9.42 -17.18 -0.03
CA GLY A 117 8.62 -15.96 -0.09
C GLY A 117 8.41 -15.32 1.29
N TYR A 118 8.37 -16.12 2.36
CA TYR A 118 8.30 -15.62 3.72
C TYR A 118 9.60 -14.90 4.13
N GLU A 119 10.75 -15.47 3.86
CA GLU A 119 12.06 -14.83 4.11
C GLU A 119 12.21 -13.55 3.30
N LEU A 120 11.90 -13.59 2.00
CA LEU A 120 11.88 -12.41 1.15
C LEU A 120 10.97 -11.29 1.70
N TYR A 121 9.80 -11.66 2.20
CA TYR A 121 8.85 -10.70 2.73
C TYR A 121 9.33 -10.06 4.04
N GLU A 122 10.01 -10.80 4.90
CA GLU A 122 10.65 -10.24 6.10
C GLU A 122 11.80 -9.28 5.75
N GLU A 123 12.63 -9.60 4.75
CA GLU A 123 13.65 -8.68 4.25
C GLU A 123 13.03 -7.39 3.69
N TYR A 124 11.96 -7.54 2.91
CA TYR A 124 11.21 -6.40 2.39
C TYR A 124 10.63 -5.51 3.51
N LYS A 125 9.95 -6.09 4.50
CA LYS A 125 9.40 -5.34 5.64
C LYS A 125 10.48 -4.58 6.39
N LYS A 126 11.60 -5.23 6.63
CA LYS A 126 12.75 -4.60 7.28
C LYS A 126 13.27 -3.41 6.46
N SER A 127 13.47 -3.60 5.17
CA SER A 127 13.93 -2.54 4.26
C SER A 127 12.97 -1.35 4.23
N LEU A 128 11.65 -1.59 4.20
CA LEU A 128 10.65 -0.53 4.29
C LEU A 128 10.72 0.23 5.62
N SER A 129 10.74 -0.50 6.73
CA SER A 129 10.76 0.10 8.07
C SER A 129 12.02 0.95 8.26
N ASP A 130 13.18 0.41 7.93
CA ASP A 130 14.46 1.13 8.05
C ASP A 130 14.45 2.40 7.17
N GLY A 131 14.00 2.29 5.92
CA GLY A 131 13.92 3.40 4.99
C GLY A 131 12.97 4.50 5.47
N TYR A 132 11.78 4.15 5.92
CA TYR A 132 10.82 5.13 6.41
C TYR A 132 11.17 5.72 7.77
N GLN A 133 11.83 4.97 8.66
CA GLN A 133 12.38 5.51 9.90
C GLN A 133 13.43 6.57 9.62
N LEU A 134 14.34 6.29 8.67
CA LEU A 134 15.35 7.25 8.25
C LEU A 134 14.73 8.51 7.63
N LEU A 135 13.79 8.32 6.71
CA LEU A 135 13.08 9.41 6.03
C LEU A 135 12.33 10.32 7.02
N THR A 136 11.70 9.74 8.03
CA THR A 136 10.87 10.48 8.99
C THR A 136 11.64 11.02 10.20
N LYS A 137 12.92 10.70 10.36
CA LYS A 137 13.73 11.08 11.52
C LYS A 137 13.70 12.59 11.78
N ASN A 138 13.95 13.40 10.76
CA ASN A 138 13.98 14.86 10.91
C ASN A 138 12.56 15.44 11.14
N ILE A 139 11.54 14.82 10.55
CA ILE A 139 10.14 15.22 10.76
C ILE A 139 9.76 14.97 12.21
N LYS A 140 10.07 13.80 12.75
CA LYS A 140 9.77 13.43 14.15
C LYS A 140 10.49 14.30 15.19
N SER A 141 11.67 14.80 14.86
CA SER A 141 12.39 15.72 15.77
C SER A 141 11.85 17.15 15.78
N ASN A 142 10.98 17.50 14.82
CA ASN A 142 10.41 18.85 14.65
C ASN A 142 8.87 18.82 14.60
N ILE A 143 8.25 17.91 15.32
CA ILE A 143 6.78 17.84 15.40
C ILE A 143 6.26 19.06 16.16
N SER A 144 5.38 19.85 15.54
CA SER A 144 4.56 20.83 16.21
C SER A 144 3.30 20.16 16.79
N SER A 145 2.89 20.61 17.96
CA SER A 145 1.63 20.17 18.56
C SER A 145 0.48 21.06 18.04
N PRO A 146 -0.35 20.58 17.11
CA PRO A 146 -1.47 21.36 16.61
C PRO A 146 -2.63 21.38 17.63
N ASN A 147 -3.44 22.42 17.60
CA ASN A 147 -4.74 22.38 18.23
C ASN A 147 -5.71 21.63 17.33
N ILE A 148 -6.32 20.58 17.86
CA ILE A 148 -7.34 19.81 17.14
C ILE A 148 -8.66 20.60 17.24
N ILE A 149 -9.18 21.01 16.09
CA ILE A 149 -10.46 21.74 15.98
C ILE A 149 -11.64 20.76 15.96
N ILE A 150 -11.48 19.65 15.23
CA ILE A 150 -12.46 18.58 15.10
C ILE A 150 -11.76 17.24 15.03
N ASP A 151 -12.21 16.29 15.83
CA ASP A 151 -11.74 14.89 15.88
C ASP A 151 -12.82 13.88 15.47
N LYS A 152 -14.01 14.38 15.15
CA LYS A 152 -15.14 13.57 14.66
C LYS A 152 -15.10 13.41 13.15
N GLY A 153 -15.75 12.36 12.68
CA GLY A 153 -15.79 12.03 11.26
C GLY A 153 -14.49 11.41 10.75
N THR A 154 -14.52 10.94 9.51
CA THR A 154 -13.39 10.33 8.81
C THR A 154 -12.86 11.20 7.67
N ALA A 155 -13.63 12.22 7.28
CA ALA A 155 -13.29 13.18 6.23
C ALA A 155 -13.58 14.60 6.70
N ASN A 156 -12.52 15.37 6.94
CA ASN A 156 -12.56 16.80 7.25
C ASN A 156 -11.69 17.50 6.21
N MET A 157 -12.32 18.29 5.29
CA MET A 157 -11.67 18.72 4.05
C MET A 157 -11.89 20.21 3.79
N HIS A 158 -11.02 20.78 2.97
CA HIS A 158 -11.14 22.13 2.42
C HIS A 158 -11.30 23.25 3.46
N PRO A 159 -10.45 23.30 4.51
CA PRO A 159 -10.55 24.37 5.50
C PRO A 159 -10.23 25.73 4.84
N THR A 160 -11.08 26.71 5.12
CA THR A 160 -10.92 28.08 4.61
C THR A 160 -11.22 29.09 5.70
N TRP A 161 -10.33 30.04 5.91
CA TRP A 161 -10.52 31.14 6.86
C TRP A 161 -11.55 32.15 6.34
N SER A 162 -12.35 32.69 7.27
CA SER A 162 -13.10 33.89 6.99
C SER A 162 -12.16 35.09 6.75
N PRO A 163 -12.59 36.12 6.00
CA PRO A 163 -11.74 37.26 5.69
C PRO A 163 -11.19 38.01 6.92
N ASP A 164 -11.91 37.95 8.03
CA ASP A 164 -11.53 38.57 9.31
C ASP A 164 -10.71 37.66 10.23
N GLY A 165 -10.48 36.37 9.80
CA GLY A 165 -9.69 35.39 10.54
C GLY A 165 -10.33 34.87 11.84
N THR A 166 -11.64 35.09 12.03
CA THR A 166 -12.37 34.65 13.24
C THR A 166 -13.00 33.27 13.10
N ASN A 167 -13.31 32.84 11.89
CA ASN A 167 -13.98 31.60 11.61
C ASN A 167 -13.20 30.72 10.60
N ILE A 168 -13.40 29.40 10.68
CA ILE A 168 -12.96 28.45 9.68
C ILE A 168 -14.19 27.72 9.15
N ALA A 169 -14.43 27.80 7.83
CA ALA A 169 -15.40 26.95 7.14
C ALA A 169 -14.69 25.71 6.62
N PHE A 170 -15.31 24.54 6.73
CA PHE A 170 -14.78 23.28 6.24
C PHE A 170 -15.89 22.29 5.95
N ILE A 171 -15.62 21.28 5.13
CA ILE A 171 -16.54 20.20 4.81
C ILE A 171 -16.20 19.00 5.70
N SER A 172 -17.20 18.40 6.33
CA SER A 172 -17.03 17.23 7.19
C SER A 172 -18.17 16.23 7.03
N ASN A 173 -17.86 14.94 7.20
CA ASN A 173 -18.85 13.88 7.38
C ASN A 173 -19.10 13.55 8.86
N ALA A 174 -18.69 14.42 9.79
CA ALA A 174 -19.01 14.29 11.20
C ALA A 174 -20.54 14.27 11.38
N ASP A 175 -20.98 13.38 12.26
CA ASP A 175 -22.40 13.20 12.59
C ASP A 175 -23.29 12.68 11.42
N ASN A 176 -22.70 12.23 10.32
CA ASN A 176 -23.41 11.60 9.22
C ASN A 176 -23.31 10.07 9.27
N ASP A 177 -24.39 9.37 8.88
CA ASP A 177 -24.46 7.91 8.86
C ASP A 177 -23.70 7.28 7.68
N PHE A 178 -23.43 8.06 6.61
CA PHE A 178 -22.77 7.62 5.40
C PHE A 178 -21.46 8.38 5.17
N PHE A 179 -20.40 7.67 4.85
CA PHE A 179 -19.07 8.26 4.57
C PHE A 179 -19.06 9.28 3.43
N SER A 180 -19.94 9.11 2.43
CA SER A 180 -20.04 10.00 1.28
C SER A 180 -20.91 11.23 1.53
N GLN A 181 -21.65 11.26 2.61
CA GLN A 181 -22.47 12.42 2.96
C GLN A 181 -21.64 13.40 3.79
N THR A 182 -21.57 14.63 3.33
CA THR A 182 -20.82 15.69 4.01
C THR A 182 -21.65 16.96 4.12
N ASP A 183 -21.44 17.70 5.19
CA ASP A 183 -22.04 19.00 5.46
C ASP A 183 -20.99 20.08 5.57
N LEU A 184 -21.42 21.33 5.44
CA LEU A 184 -20.59 22.51 5.69
C LEU A 184 -20.62 22.85 7.18
N PHE A 185 -19.45 22.88 7.78
CA PHE A 185 -19.25 23.28 9.18
C PHE A 185 -18.56 24.64 9.27
N ILE A 186 -18.87 25.37 10.33
CA ILE A 186 -18.17 26.59 10.69
C ILE A 186 -17.66 26.45 12.11
N TYR A 187 -16.36 26.57 12.27
CA TYR A 187 -15.70 26.67 13.58
C TYR A 187 -15.47 28.12 13.93
N ASP A 188 -15.99 28.56 15.09
CA ASP A 188 -15.73 29.89 15.67
C ASP A 188 -14.52 29.80 16.59
N LYS A 189 -13.51 30.62 16.34
CA LYS A 189 -12.25 30.63 17.08
C LYS A 189 -12.35 31.30 18.46
N LYS A 190 -13.49 31.92 18.78
CA LYS A 190 -13.67 32.63 20.07
C LYS A 190 -13.54 31.75 21.28
#